data_01a9967a05645a2f16e14dcf6a0b96c3
#
_entry.id   01a9967a05645a2f16e14dcf6a0b96c3
#
_cell.length_a   1.000
_cell.length_b   1.000
_cell.length_c   1.000
_cell.angle_alpha   90.00
_cell.angle_beta   90.00
_cell.angle_gamma   90.00
#
_symmetry.space_group_name_H-M   'P 1'
#
loop_
_entity.id
_entity.type
_entity.pdbx_description
1 polymer ?
#
loop_
_entity_poly.entity_id
_entity_poly.type
_entity_poly.pdbx_seq_one_letter_code
_entity_poly.pdbx_strand_id
1 'polypeptide(L)'
;MLRFFTAGESHGQALLAFISGLPAQLPIDVQFINHQLRRRQLGYGRGGRQKIEKDTADVFAGVRHGKTIGAPIALRIENRDWVNWEKMLPVEAAEEDQGIRKLVAPRPGHADLAGSQKFNYHDARYVLERASARETAARVAAGAFAKLLLREFGTEIASHTIQVGHVRLEKPATWKKIQAVSADLDSPLRCINAAVQEKMKAEVDAVLKVGDTVGGIFEIVAHHVPVGLGSHAQWDEKLDGRLAQALMSVQAVKAVEIGGGVAGAGSFGSEVQDEIFYEKSVRRFRRSTNRAGGLEAGITNGEDVVVRGYLKPISTLRQPLHTTDMVTKEPVKAAYERSDWCVVPAGAVAGEAMVALVLADAFLQKFGGDSLAEMRRNFDNYVQQIDEF
;
A
#
# COMPACT_ATOMS: atom_id res chain seq x y z
N MET A 1 12.69 15.74 5.01
CA MET A 1 11.74 15.24 3.99
C MET A 1 12.16 13.82 3.61
N LEU A 2 11.27 12.86 3.81
CA LEU A 2 11.45 11.47 3.39
C LEU A 2 11.19 11.35 1.88
N ARG A 3 12.10 10.73 1.16
CA ARG A 3 11.96 10.45 -0.27
C ARG A 3 12.18 8.98 -0.53
N PHE A 4 11.40 8.41 -1.43
CA PHE A 4 11.65 7.05 -1.90
C PHE A 4 11.43 6.96 -3.41
N PHE A 5 12.17 6.05 -4.03
CA PHE A 5 12.02 5.69 -5.44
C PHE A 5 11.97 4.18 -5.57
N THR A 6 11.23 3.69 -6.55
CA THR A 6 11.21 2.27 -6.90
C THR A 6 11.60 2.12 -8.37
N ALA A 7 12.34 1.08 -8.68
CA ALA A 7 12.73 0.70 -10.04
C ALA A 7 12.55 -0.81 -10.24
N GLY A 8 12.72 -1.25 -11.47
CA GLY A 8 12.62 -2.67 -11.84
C GLY A 8 11.28 -3.03 -12.47
N GLU A 9 11.33 -4.06 -13.27
CA GLU A 9 10.23 -4.62 -14.07
C GLU A 9 9.66 -5.85 -13.38
N SER A 10 8.41 -6.17 -13.71
CA SER A 10 7.71 -7.33 -13.12
C SER A 10 8.49 -8.63 -13.32
N HIS A 11 9.06 -8.82 -14.52
CA HIS A 11 9.82 -10.01 -14.89
C HIS A 11 11.31 -9.69 -15.16
N GLY A 12 11.81 -8.50 -14.79
CA GLY A 12 13.24 -8.17 -14.79
C GLY A 12 13.98 -8.87 -13.64
N GLN A 13 15.29 -8.66 -13.55
CA GLN A 13 16.17 -9.33 -12.56
C GLN A 13 15.72 -9.11 -11.11
N ALA A 14 15.32 -7.88 -10.80
CA ALA A 14 14.95 -7.50 -9.43
C ALA A 14 14.08 -6.25 -9.42
N LEU A 15 13.41 -6.03 -8.27
CA LEU A 15 12.87 -4.74 -7.90
C LEU A 15 13.84 -4.03 -6.97
N LEU A 16 13.96 -2.72 -7.14
CA LEU A 16 14.81 -1.87 -6.33
C LEU A 16 13.97 -0.84 -5.58
N ALA A 17 14.40 -0.50 -4.37
CA ALA A 17 13.90 0.67 -3.68
C ALA A 17 15.07 1.49 -3.11
N PHE A 18 14.95 2.82 -3.20
CA PHE A 18 15.85 3.78 -2.61
C PHE A 18 15.05 4.64 -1.62
N ILE A 19 15.60 4.83 -0.42
CA ILE A 19 14.97 5.63 0.64
C ILE A 19 16.02 6.65 1.12
N SER A 20 15.62 7.91 1.24
CA SER A 20 16.48 8.98 1.74
C SER A 20 15.73 9.83 2.74
N GLY A 21 16.43 10.35 3.75
CA GLY A 21 15.87 11.24 4.77
C GLY A 21 15.48 10.56 6.08
N LEU A 22 15.83 9.29 6.28
CA LEU A 22 15.70 8.66 7.60
C LEU A 22 16.83 9.11 8.53
N PRO A 23 16.54 9.32 9.84
CA PRO A 23 17.56 9.72 10.81
C PRO A 23 18.62 8.64 11.01
N ALA A 24 19.83 9.02 11.37
CA ALA A 24 20.87 8.09 11.79
C ALA A 24 20.47 7.38 13.09
N GLN A 25 21.02 6.18 13.30
CA GLN A 25 20.82 5.34 14.48
C GLN A 25 19.41 4.73 14.65
N LEU A 26 18.54 4.78 13.64
CA LEU A 26 17.30 4.03 13.64
C LEU A 26 17.61 2.53 13.58
N PRO A 27 17.15 1.72 14.55
CA PRO A 27 17.30 0.26 14.50
C PRO A 27 16.53 -0.34 13.32
N ILE A 28 17.17 -1.22 12.56
CA ILE A 28 16.57 -1.88 11.41
C ILE A 28 16.47 -3.39 11.67
N ASP A 29 15.25 -3.87 11.69
CA ASP A 29 14.92 -5.29 11.75
C ASP A 29 14.61 -5.82 10.33
N VAL A 30 15.56 -6.51 9.72
CA VAL A 30 15.40 -7.09 8.38
C VAL A 30 14.35 -8.21 8.40
N GLN A 31 14.18 -8.93 9.52
CA GLN A 31 13.14 -9.96 9.63
C GLN A 31 11.75 -9.33 9.60
N PHE A 32 11.58 -8.19 10.25
CA PHE A 32 10.34 -7.42 10.14
C PHE A 32 10.04 -6.98 8.69
N ILE A 33 11.05 -6.49 7.95
CA ILE A 33 10.90 -6.12 6.53
C ILE A 33 10.44 -7.34 5.72
N ASN A 34 11.11 -8.47 5.88
CA ASN A 34 10.77 -9.72 5.20
C ASN A 34 9.38 -10.25 5.60
N HIS A 35 8.98 -10.06 6.85
CA HIS A 35 7.63 -10.38 7.30
C HIS A 35 6.56 -9.51 6.58
N GLN A 36 6.79 -8.20 6.38
CA GLN A 36 5.88 -7.36 5.59
C GLN A 36 5.79 -7.81 4.13
N LEU A 37 6.91 -8.19 3.53
CA LEU A 37 6.93 -8.76 2.17
C LEU A 37 6.15 -10.08 2.12
N ARG A 38 6.32 -10.95 3.11
CA ARG A 38 5.57 -12.20 3.21
C ARG A 38 4.07 -11.95 3.35
N ARG A 39 3.65 -11.01 4.20
CA ARG A 39 2.24 -10.59 4.33
C ARG A 39 1.66 -10.16 2.99
N ARG A 40 2.40 -9.38 2.19
CA ARG A 40 1.96 -8.95 0.86
C ARG A 40 1.74 -10.11 -0.10
N GLN A 41 2.54 -11.16 -0.03
CA GLN A 41 2.44 -12.32 -0.92
C GLN A 41 1.23 -13.21 -0.61
N LEU A 42 0.80 -13.28 0.64
CA LEU A 42 -0.28 -14.14 1.10
C LEU A 42 -1.68 -13.58 0.79
N GLY A 43 -2.67 -14.46 0.84
CA GLY A 43 -4.08 -14.14 0.65
C GLY A 43 -4.80 -15.18 -0.18
N TYR A 44 -6.12 -15.27 -0.04
CA TYR A 44 -6.98 -16.14 -0.82
C TYR A 44 -7.24 -15.55 -2.22
N GLY A 45 -7.28 -16.39 -3.23
CA GLY A 45 -7.43 -15.92 -4.62
C GLY A 45 -6.12 -15.46 -5.27
N ARG A 46 -4.96 -15.81 -4.70
CA ARG A 46 -3.64 -15.50 -5.27
C ARG A 46 -3.28 -16.48 -6.40
N GLY A 47 -2.67 -15.96 -7.46
CA GLY A 47 -2.23 -16.73 -8.63
C GLY A 47 -0.96 -17.55 -8.39
N GLY A 48 -0.63 -18.40 -9.37
CA GLY A 48 0.49 -19.36 -9.29
C GLY A 48 1.88 -18.71 -9.11
N ARG A 49 2.07 -17.47 -9.52
CA ARG A 49 3.34 -16.75 -9.37
C ARG A 49 3.78 -16.64 -7.92
N GLN A 50 2.83 -16.52 -6.97
CA GLN A 50 3.14 -16.45 -5.53
C GLN A 50 3.79 -17.72 -4.97
N LYS A 51 3.74 -18.82 -5.72
CA LYS A 51 4.45 -20.08 -5.38
C LYS A 51 5.93 -20.03 -5.77
N ILE A 52 6.28 -19.26 -6.79
CA ILE A 52 7.64 -19.10 -7.32
C ILE A 52 8.40 -18.05 -6.51
N GLU A 53 7.80 -16.89 -6.33
CA GLU A 53 8.42 -15.75 -5.66
C GLU A 53 8.44 -15.96 -4.14
N LYS A 54 9.60 -15.71 -3.54
CA LYS A 54 9.79 -15.64 -2.07
C LYS A 54 10.50 -14.33 -1.78
N ASP A 55 9.72 -13.24 -1.67
CA ASP A 55 10.26 -11.90 -1.54
C ASP A 55 11.06 -11.76 -0.25
N THR A 56 12.32 -11.41 -0.38
CA THR A 56 13.23 -11.01 0.69
C THR A 56 13.97 -9.74 0.27
N ALA A 57 14.23 -8.86 1.23
CA ALA A 57 14.94 -7.62 0.98
C ALA A 57 16.44 -7.78 1.29
N ASP A 58 17.27 -7.53 0.28
CA ASP A 58 18.71 -7.38 0.44
C ASP A 58 19.03 -5.89 0.60
N VAL A 59 19.56 -5.49 1.75
CA VAL A 59 19.95 -4.11 2.03
C VAL A 59 21.42 -3.89 1.67
N PHE A 60 21.68 -3.11 0.62
CA PHE A 60 23.04 -2.88 0.10
C PHE A 60 23.75 -1.68 0.73
N ALA A 61 23.00 -0.63 1.06
CA ALA A 61 23.56 0.64 1.53
C ALA A 61 22.68 1.29 2.61
N GLY A 62 23.25 2.25 3.34
CA GLY A 62 22.54 3.10 4.30
C GLY A 62 22.32 2.48 5.69
N VAL A 63 22.64 1.20 5.88
CA VAL A 63 22.53 0.48 7.16
C VAL A 63 23.83 -0.21 7.50
N ARG A 64 24.30 -0.07 8.74
CA ARG A 64 25.49 -0.75 9.28
C ARG A 64 25.23 -1.18 10.71
N HIS A 65 25.65 -2.39 11.06
CA HIS A 65 25.43 -2.97 12.39
C HIS A 65 23.97 -2.87 12.87
N GLY A 66 23.01 -3.10 11.94
CA GLY A 66 21.59 -3.06 12.24
C GLY A 66 21.00 -1.65 12.45
N LYS A 67 21.71 -0.59 12.10
CA LYS A 67 21.23 0.80 12.26
C LYS A 67 21.44 1.63 11.01
N THR A 68 20.56 2.58 10.76
CA THR A 68 20.75 3.60 9.72
C THR A 68 21.95 4.48 10.04
N ILE A 69 22.60 5.01 9.00
CA ILE A 69 23.76 5.91 9.12
C ILE A 69 23.49 7.33 8.60
N GLY A 70 22.21 7.70 8.38
CA GLY A 70 21.82 9.01 7.82
C GLY A 70 22.07 9.14 6.31
N ALA A 71 22.56 8.09 5.66
CA ALA A 71 22.81 8.04 4.20
C ALA A 71 21.60 7.44 3.47
N PRO A 72 21.47 7.62 2.14
CA PRO A 72 20.47 6.92 1.36
C PRO A 72 20.57 5.40 1.51
N ILE A 73 19.42 4.76 1.64
CA ILE A 73 19.28 3.30 1.74
C ILE A 73 18.94 2.77 0.35
N ALA A 74 19.67 1.75 -0.09
CA ALA A 74 19.39 1.00 -1.30
C ALA A 74 19.09 -0.45 -0.94
N LEU A 75 18.00 -0.98 -1.47
CA LEU A 75 17.61 -2.38 -1.30
C LEU A 75 17.14 -3.01 -2.61
N ARG A 76 17.30 -4.33 -2.69
CA ARG A 76 16.91 -5.17 -3.82
C ARG A 76 15.95 -6.26 -3.33
N ILE A 77 14.97 -6.59 -4.17
CA ILE A 77 14.13 -7.77 -4.06
C ILE A 77 14.30 -8.55 -5.35
N GLU A 78 14.90 -9.72 -5.28
CA GLU A 78 15.16 -10.58 -6.43
C GLU A 78 13.84 -11.09 -7.04
N ASN A 79 13.76 -11.15 -8.36
CA ASN A 79 12.69 -11.84 -9.08
C ASN A 79 13.16 -13.24 -9.47
N ARG A 80 12.64 -14.27 -8.80
CA ARG A 80 13.02 -15.65 -9.09
C ARG A 80 12.54 -16.16 -10.44
N ASP A 81 11.48 -15.57 -10.97
CA ASP A 81 10.95 -15.91 -12.30
C ASP A 81 11.82 -15.35 -13.44
N TRP A 82 12.83 -14.50 -13.14
CA TRP A 82 13.75 -13.91 -14.11
C TRP A 82 14.41 -14.93 -15.03
N VAL A 83 14.80 -16.08 -14.52
CA VAL A 83 15.43 -17.16 -15.31
C VAL A 83 14.60 -17.61 -16.52
N ASN A 84 13.28 -17.39 -16.48
CA ASN A 84 12.36 -17.70 -17.58
C ASN A 84 12.21 -16.52 -18.57
N TRP A 85 12.72 -15.34 -18.22
CA TRP A 85 12.52 -14.08 -18.96
C TRP A 85 13.80 -13.46 -19.48
N GLU A 86 14.97 -13.92 -19.04
CA GLU A 86 16.28 -13.37 -19.36
C GLU A 86 16.50 -13.15 -20.84
N LYS A 87 16.13 -14.15 -21.67
CA LYS A 87 16.23 -14.06 -23.14
C LYS A 87 15.17 -13.17 -23.77
N MET A 88 14.05 -12.95 -23.07
CA MET A 88 12.92 -12.17 -23.58
C MET A 88 13.02 -10.68 -23.25
N LEU A 89 13.75 -10.33 -22.19
CA LEU A 89 13.88 -8.96 -21.67
C LEU A 89 15.35 -8.59 -21.43
N PRO A 90 16.27 -8.81 -22.38
CA PRO A 90 17.68 -8.44 -22.21
C PRO A 90 17.79 -6.90 -22.06
N VAL A 91 18.78 -6.45 -21.30
CA VAL A 91 19.15 -5.01 -21.19
C VAL A 91 19.95 -4.57 -22.41
N GLU A 92 20.82 -5.46 -22.88
CA GLU A 92 21.63 -5.25 -24.05
C GLU A 92 20.80 -5.35 -25.33
N ALA A 93 21.26 -4.71 -26.39
CA ALA A 93 20.65 -4.87 -27.71
C ALA A 93 20.73 -6.34 -28.14
N ALA A 94 19.58 -6.95 -28.40
CA ALA A 94 19.50 -8.28 -28.97
C ALA A 94 19.31 -8.18 -30.49
N GLU A 95 19.80 -9.18 -31.24
CA GLU A 95 19.47 -9.33 -32.64
C GLU A 95 17.95 -9.48 -32.79
N GLU A 96 17.38 -8.82 -33.80
CA GLU A 96 15.92 -8.81 -34.00
C GLU A 96 15.37 -10.24 -34.10
N ASP A 97 14.29 -10.46 -33.34
CA ASP A 97 13.36 -11.59 -33.45
C ASP A 97 13.81 -12.96 -32.91
N GLN A 98 14.32 -13.02 -31.69
CA GLN A 98 14.51 -14.28 -30.96
C GLN A 98 13.21 -14.91 -30.45
N GLY A 99 12.08 -14.81 -31.17
CA GLY A 99 10.80 -15.42 -30.79
C GLY A 99 10.07 -14.73 -29.64
N ILE A 100 10.36 -13.47 -29.39
CA ILE A 100 9.69 -12.66 -28.37
C ILE A 100 8.24 -12.40 -28.82
N ARG A 101 7.29 -13.02 -28.17
CA ARG A 101 5.87 -12.78 -28.42
C ARG A 101 5.48 -11.37 -27.96
N LYS A 102 5.38 -10.43 -28.90
CA LYS A 102 4.90 -9.07 -28.65
C LYS A 102 3.49 -9.07 -28.06
N LEU A 103 3.23 -8.20 -27.10
CA LEU A 103 1.91 -8.01 -26.52
C LEU A 103 1.20 -6.89 -27.27
N VAL A 104 0.43 -7.26 -28.29
CA VAL A 104 -0.26 -6.31 -29.19
C VAL A 104 -1.75 -6.21 -28.94
N ALA A 105 -2.34 -7.10 -28.14
CA ALA A 105 -3.74 -7.13 -27.74
C ALA A 105 -3.92 -6.56 -26.33
N PRO A 106 -4.08 -5.22 -26.15
CA PRO A 106 -4.08 -4.55 -24.85
C PRO A 106 -5.29 -4.97 -24.01
N ARG A 107 -5.08 -5.10 -22.71
CA ARG A 107 -6.13 -5.49 -21.77
C ARG A 107 -7.00 -4.28 -21.40
N PRO A 108 -8.34 -4.35 -21.54
CA PRO A 108 -9.24 -3.32 -21.05
C PRO A 108 -9.05 -3.08 -19.54
N GLY A 109 -8.97 -1.81 -19.15
CA GLY A 109 -8.76 -1.42 -17.74
C GLY A 109 -7.33 -1.53 -17.22
N HIS A 110 -6.35 -1.90 -18.07
CA HIS A 110 -4.92 -1.85 -17.76
C HIS A 110 -4.24 -0.65 -18.46
N ALA A 111 -2.99 -0.38 -18.12
CA ALA A 111 -2.22 0.70 -18.74
C ALA A 111 -1.76 0.39 -20.19
N ASP A 112 -1.94 -0.83 -20.66
CA ASP A 112 -1.35 -1.36 -21.89
C ASP A 112 -1.50 -0.40 -23.09
N LEU A 113 -2.74 -0.02 -23.45
CA LEU A 113 -2.98 0.85 -24.60
C LEU A 113 -2.53 2.28 -24.34
N ALA A 114 -2.97 2.89 -23.24
CA ALA A 114 -2.67 4.28 -22.94
C ALA A 114 -1.16 4.52 -22.74
N GLY A 115 -0.47 3.57 -22.10
CA GLY A 115 0.98 3.63 -21.93
C GLY A 115 1.71 3.43 -23.25
N SER A 116 1.28 2.50 -24.10
CA SER A 116 1.86 2.30 -25.43
C SER A 116 1.72 3.54 -26.30
N GLN A 117 0.56 4.18 -26.30
CA GLN A 117 0.34 5.45 -27.00
C GLN A 117 1.23 6.58 -26.46
N LYS A 118 1.32 6.69 -25.11
CA LYS A 118 2.12 7.73 -24.46
C LYS A 118 3.61 7.64 -24.82
N PHE A 119 4.15 6.42 -24.84
CA PHE A 119 5.58 6.19 -25.06
C PHE A 119 5.91 5.75 -26.50
N ASN A 120 4.92 5.73 -27.39
CA ASN A 120 5.05 5.29 -28.78
C ASN A 120 5.56 3.85 -28.93
N TYR A 121 5.07 2.94 -28.09
CA TYR A 121 5.38 1.52 -28.16
C TYR A 121 4.38 0.76 -29.03
N HIS A 122 4.87 -0.15 -29.87
CA HIS A 122 4.06 -1.11 -30.60
C HIS A 122 4.02 -2.49 -29.93
N ASP A 123 4.60 -2.57 -28.73
CA ASP A 123 4.56 -3.71 -27.82
C ASP A 123 4.21 -3.22 -26.42
N ALA A 124 3.05 -3.61 -25.92
CA ALA A 124 2.60 -3.22 -24.57
C ALA A 124 3.36 -3.96 -23.45
N ARG A 125 4.28 -4.88 -23.77
CA ARG A 125 5.11 -5.59 -22.80
C ARG A 125 5.86 -4.60 -21.90
N TYR A 126 6.49 -3.58 -22.47
CA TYR A 126 7.27 -2.59 -21.73
C TYR A 126 6.42 -1.77 -20.75
N VAL A 127 5.16 -1.50 -21.11
CA VAL A 127 4.20 -0.85 -20.22
C VAL A 127 3.75 -1.79 -19.10
N LEU A 128 3.42 -3.04 -19.45
CA LEU A 128 2.97 -4.07 -18.51
C LEU A 128 4.01 -4.31 -17.42
N GLU A 129 5.27 -4.42 -17.78
CA GLU A 129 6.36 -4.73 -16.86
C GLU A 129 6.44 -3.72 -15.71
N ARG A 130 6.27 -2.44 -15.99
CA ARG A 130 6.32 -1.40 -14.95
C ARG A 130 4.98 -1.12 -14.30
N ALA A 131 3.85 -1.24 -15.01
CA ALA A 131 2.51 -1.03 -14.47
C ALA A 131 2.03 -2.17 -13.56
N SER A 132 2.73 -3.28 -13.52
CA SER A 132 2.40 -4.45 -12.73
C SER A 132 2.38 -4.15 -11.23
N ALA A 133 1.40 -4.72 -10.50
CA ALA A 133 1.35 -4.66 -9.04
C ALA A 133 2.54 -5.37 -8.34
N ARG A 134 3.41 -6.06 -9.08
CA ARG A 134 4.68 -6.61 -8.58
C ARG A 134 5.55 -5.50 -7.96
N GLU A 135 5.53 -4.30 -8.53
CA GLU A 135 6.24 -3.11 -8.05
C GLU A 135 5.92 -2.78 -6.58
N THR A 136 4.72 -3.12 -6.10
CA THR A 136 4.36 -2.87 -4.70
C THR A 136 5.22 -3.62 -3.68
N ALA A 137 5.97 -4.65 -4.08
CA ALA A 137 6.94 -5.28 -3.19
C ALA A 137 8.05 -4.30 -2.77
N ALA A 138 8.55 -3.49 -3.70
CA ALA A 138 9.53 -2.44 -3.40
C ALA A 138 8.94 -1.35 -2.49
N ARG A 139 7.65 -0.96 -2.71
CA ARG A 139 6.96 -0.01 -1.81
C ARG A 139 6.77 -0.60 -0.40
N VAL A 140 6.43 -1.87 -0.29
CA VAL A 140 6.26 -2.54 1.00
C VAL A 140 7.58 -2.63 1.76
N ALA A 141 8.67 -2.92 1.08
CA ALA A 141 10.00 -2.92 1.69
C ALA A 141 10.38 -1.50 2.18
N ALA A 142 10.20 -0.46 1.34
CA ALA A 142 10.43 0.92 1.74
C ALA A 142 9.53 1.36 2.92
N GLY A 143 8.22 1.03 2.86
CA GLY A 143 7.26 1.32 3.92
C GLY A 143 7.56 0.61 5.23
N ALA A 144 8.24 -0.55 5.20
CA ALA A 144 8.68 -1.23 6.41
C ALA A 144 9.72 -0.43 7.20
N PHE A 145 10.64 0.29 6.52
CA PHE A 145 11.55 1.24 7.19
C PHE A 145 10.78 2.40 7.84
N ALA A 146 9.77 2.93 7.16
CA ALA A 146 8.90 3.95 7.72
C ALA A 146 8.13 3.45 8.96
N LYS A 147 7.60 2.22 8.92
CA LYS A 147 6.96 1.59 10.09
C LYS A 147 7.92 1.40 11.26
N LEU A 148 9.19 1.04 11.00
CA LEU A 148 10.22 0.94 12.06
C LEU A 148 10.47 2.30 12.70
N LEU A 149 10.56 3.39 11.92
CA LEU A 149 10.68 4.74 12.47
C LEU A 149 9.46 5.09 13.34
N LEU A 150 8.25 4.90 12.85
CA LEU A 150 7.01 5.24 13.56
C LEU A 150 6.87 4.47 14.87
N ARG A 151 7.28 3.20 14.91
CA ARG A 151 7.29 2.35 16.12
C ARG A 151 8.18 2.88 17.23
N GLU A 152 9.28 3.56 16.90
CA GLU A 152 10.13 4.22 17.89
C GLU A 152 9.36 5.29 18.69
N PHE A 153 8.26 5.79 18.15
CA PHE A 153 7.39 6.80 18.76
C PHE A 153 6.02 6.25 19.16
N GLY A 154 5.88 4.92 19.21
CA GLY A 154 4.65 4.24 19.63
C GLY A 154 3.54 4.19 18.60
N THR A 155 3.75 4.69 17.37
CA THR A 155 2.74 4.62 16.31
C THR A 155 2.83 3.29 15.57
N GLU A 156 1.71 2.57 15.50
CA GLU A 156 1.58 1.29 14.80
C GLU A 156 0.57 1.37 13.67
N ILE A 157 0.80 0.63 12.58
CA ILE A 157 -0.07 0.60 11.40
C ILE A 157 -0.44 -0.84 11.08
N ALA A 158 -1.74 -1.08 10.98
CA ALA A 158 -2.31 -2.36 10.60
C ALA A 158 -3.49 -2.19 9.65
N SER A 159 -3.84 -3.24 8.92
CA SER A 159 -4.97 -3.24 8.00
C SER A 159 -5.79 -4.51 8.08
N HIS A 160 -7.04 -4.42 7.63
CA HIS A 160 -7.91 -5.56 7.44
C HIS A 160 -8.81 -5.37 6.21
N THR A 161 -9.39 -6.47 5.73
CA THR A 161 -10.35 -6.45 4.64
C THR A 161 -11.74 -6.22 5.18
N ILE A 162 -12.45 -5.23 4.63
CA ILE A 162 -13.84 -4.93 5.00
C ILE A 162 -14.85 -5.34 3.93
N GLN A 163 -14.43 -5.55 2.68
CA GLN A 163 -15.32 -6.01 1.62
C GLN A 163 -14.56 -6.82 0.55
N VAL A 164 -15.17 -7.88 0.07
CA VAL A 164 -14.80 -8.60 -1.17
C VAL A 164 -16.07 -8.86 -1.96
N GLY A 165 -16.11 -8.40 -3.20
CA GLY A 165 -17.32 -8.47 -4.03
C GLY A 165 -18.50 -7.78 -3.34
N HIS A 166 -19.58 -8.52 -3.19
CA HIS A 166 -20.82 -8.04 -2.56
C HIS A 166 -20.85 -8.23 -1.03
N VAL A 167 -19.89 -8.98 -0.48
CA VAL A 167 -19.86 -9.33 0.95
C VAL A 167 -19.08 -8.28 1.73
N ARG A 168 -19.73 -7.60 2.66
CA ARG A 168 -19.17 -6.52 3.47
C ARG A 168 -19.25 -6.83 4.97
N LEU A 169 -18.26 -6.36 5.71
CA LEU A 169 -18.23 -6.33 7.16
C LEU A 169 -19.01 -5.10 7.65
N GLU A 170 -20.13 -5.30 8.32
CA GLU A 170 -21.02 -4.20 8.74
C GLU A 170 -20.59 -3.51 10.03
N LYS A 171 -19.88 -4.23 10.92
CA LYS A 171 -19.54 -3.71 12.24
C LYS A 171 -18.12 -3.14 12.26
N PRO A 172 -17.91 -1.97 12.86
CA PRO A 172 -16.58 -1.41 13.08
C PRO A 172 -15.67 -2.38 13.84
N ALA A 173 -14.39 -2.33 13.51
CA ALA A 173 -13.36 -3.14 14.17
C ALA A 173 -12.69 -2.35 15.30
N THR A 174 -12.30 -3.05 16.37
CA THR A 174 -11.39 -2.47 17.37
C THR A 174 -9.95 -2.65 16.92
N TRP A 175 -9.06 -1.72 17.32
CA TRP A 175 -7.63 -1.81 17.02
C TRP A 175 -7.04 -3.21 17.30
N LYS A 176 -7.30 -3.77 18.48
CA LYS A 176 -6.80 -5.11 18.87
C LYS A 176 -7.18 -6.20 17.87
N LYS A 177 -8.40 -6.17 17.34
CA LYS A 177 -8.86 -7.16 16.33
C LYS A 177 -8.18 -6.93 14.99
N ILE A 178 -8.03 -5.66 14.57
CA ILE A 178 -7.33 -5.31 13.33
C ILE A 178 -5.87 -5.73 13.43
N GLN A 179 -5.18 -5.39 14.51
CA GLN A 179 -3.79 -5.74 14.75
C GLN A 179 -3.58 -7.27 14.71
N ALA A 180 -4.45 -8.02 15.39
CA ALA A 180 -4.36 -9.49 15.44
C ALA A 180 -4.53 -10.11 14.05
N VAL A 181 -5.59 -9.76 13.30
CA VAL A 181 -5.82 -10.33 11.97
C VAL A 181 -4.81 -9.85 10.93
N SER A 182 -4.28 -8.65 11.09
CA SER A 182 -3.24 -8.10 10.24
C SER A 182 -1.92 -8.86 10.38
N ALA A 183 -1.59 -9.30 11.59
CA ALA A 183 -0.38 -10.08 11.89
C ALA A 183 -0.52 -11.57 11.51
N ASP A 184 -1.75 -12.08 11.42
CA ASP A 184 -2.02 -13.48 11.14
C ASP A 184 -1.72 -13.83 9.68
N LEU A 185 -0.68 -14.63 9.47
CA LEU A 185 -0.27 -15.10 8.14
C LEU A 185 -1.20 -16.17 7.57
N ASP A 186 -1.94 -16.87 8.41
CA ASP A 186 -2.84 -17.95 8.03
C ASP A 186 -4.25 -17.45 7.71
N SER A 187 -4.56 -16.20 8.05
CA SER A 187 -5.85 -15.59 7.71
C SER A 187 -5.96 -15.37 6.19
N PRO A 188 -6.88 -16.07 5.50
CA PRO A 188 -6.93 -16.07 4.04
C PRO A 188 -7.28 -14.71 3.44
N LEU A 189 -8.17 -13.96 4.06
CA LEU A 189 -8.60 -12.64 3.57
C LEU A 189 -8.41 -11.51 4.58
N ARG A 190 -7.85 -11.81 5.76
CA ARG A 190 -7.64 -10.84 6.85
C ARG A 190 -8.91 -10.07 7.21
N CYS A 191 -10.04 -10.76 7.28
CA CYS A 191 -11.29 -10.21 7.81
C CYS A 191 -11.40 -10.56 9.30
N ILE A 192 -11.73 -9.58 10.13
CA ILE A 192 -11.84 -9.75 11.60
C ILE A 192 -12.98 -10.65 12.05
N ASN A 193 -13.89 -11.02 11.16
CA ASN A 193 -15.04 -11.88 11.43
C ASN A 193 -14.96 -13.15 10.56
N ALA A 194 -14.78 -14.30 11.19
CA ALA A 194 -14.60 -15.57 10.50
C ALA A 194 -15.81 -15.95 9.61
N ALA A 195 -17.04 -15.72 10.07
CA ALA A 195 -18.22 -16.05 9.28
C ALA A 195 -18.37 -15.16 8.05
N VAL A 196 -18.02 -13.87 8.15
CA VAL A 196 -17.97 -12.94 7.00
C VAL A 196 -16.84 -13.34 6.07
N GLN A 197 -15.69 -13.72 6.60
CA GLN A 197 -14.53 -14.17 5.81
C GLN A 197 -14.86 -15.40 4.94
N GLU A 198 -15.61 -16.39 5.49
CA GLU A 198 -16.03 -17.54 4.69
C GLU A 198 -16.99 -17.14 3.55
N LYS A 199 -17.89 -16.18 3.77
CA LYS A 199 -18.72 -15.63 2.70
C LYS A 199 -17.88 -14.89 1.64
N MET A 200 -16.87 -14.11 2.06
CA MET A 200 -15.95 -13.45 1.15
C MET A 200 -15.13 -14.47 0.33
N LYS A 201 -14.73 -15.60 0.90
CA LYS A 201 -14.09 -16.70 0.17
C LYS A 201 -15.01 -17.27 -0.90
N ALA A 202 -16.29 -17.45 -0.59
CA ALA A 202 -17.27 -17.91 -1.56
C ALA A 202 -17.43 -16.96 -2.77
N GLU A 203 -17.32 -15.63 -2.57
CA GLU A 203 -17.27 -14.65 -3.67
C GLU A 203 -16.05 -14.88 -4.56
N VAL A 204 -14.87 -15.12 -3.96
CA VAL A 204 -13.64 -15.42 -4.73
C VAL A 204 -13.79 -16.74 -5.50
N ASP A 205 -14.38 -17.78 -4.89
CA ASP A 205 -14.61 -19.07 -5.53
C ASP A 205 -15.60 -18.96 -6.70
N ALA A 206 -16.62 -18.11 -6.57
CA ALA A 206 -17.60 -17.87 -7.63
C ALA A 206 -16.94 -17.26 -8.87
N VAL A 207 -16.11 -16.21 -8.72
CA VAL A 207 -15.42 -15.58 -9.86
C VAL A 207 -14.36 -16.51 -10.45
N LEU A 208 -13.70 -17.34 -9.64
CA LEU A 208 -12.72 -18.31 -10.11
C LEU A 208 -13.36 -19.36 -11.02
N LYS A 209 -14.57 -19.82 -10.72
CA LYS A 209 -15.31 -20.80 -11.54
C LYS A 209 -15.66 -20.27 -12.91
N VAL A 210 -15.98 -18.99 -13.02
CA VAL A 210 -16.35 -18.34 -14.29
C VAL A 210 -15.18 -17.65 -15.00
N GLY A 211 -13.97 -17.72 -14.45
CA GLY A 211 -12.77 -17.13 -15.04
C GLY A 211 -12.73 -15.60 -14.96
N ASP A 212 -13.38 -15.00 -13.96
CA ASP A 212 -13.45 -13.56 -13.70
C ASP A 212 -12.58 -13.16 -12.50
N THR A 213 -12.63 -11.91 -12.07
CA THR A 213 -11.90 -11.33 -10.93
C THR A 213 -12.82 -10.51 -10.04
N VAL A 214 -12.43 -10.31 -8.78
CA VAL A 214 -13.22 -9.57 -7.81
C VAL A 214 -12.38 -8.48 -7.14
N GLY A 215 -13.01 -7.32 -6.95
CA GLY A 215 -12.49 -6.20 -6.17
C GLY A 215 -12.97 -6.23 -4.72
N GLY A 216 -12.73 -5.14 -4.00
CA GLY A 216 -13.18 -4.99 -2.63
C GLY A 216 -12.62 -3.76 -1.95
N ILE A 217 -12.74 -3.72 -0.64
CA ILE A 217 -12.34 -2.57 0.19
C ILE A 217 -11.49 -3.09 1.35
N PHE A 218 -10.39 -2.41 1.59
CA PHE A 218 -9.57 -2.60 2.78
C PHE A 218 -9.54 -1.32 3.63
N GLU A 219 -9.36 -1.50 4.92
CA GLU A 219 -9.18 -0.41 5.88
C GLU A 219 -7.78 -0.51 6.51
N ILE A 220 -7.14 0.65 6.64
CA ILE A 220 -5.85 0.84 7.30
C ILE A 220 -6.09 1.72 8.50
N VAL A 221 -5.56 1.31 9.64
CA VAL A 221 -5.58 2.10 10.87
C VAL A 221 -4.15 2.37 11.31
N ALA A 222 -3.83 3.65 11.52
CA ALA A 222 -2.61 4.04 12.24
C ALA A 222 -3.00 4.46 13.65
N HIS A 223 -2.51 3.70 14.62
CA HIS A 223 -2.82 3.80 16.04
C HIS A 223 -1.75 4.58 16.78
N HIS A 224 -2.13 5.34 17.82
CA HIS A 224 -1.26 6.21 18.59
C HIS A 224 -0.50 7.24 17.73
N VAL A 225 -1.19 7.87 16.79
CA VAL A 225 -0.65 8.99 16.02
C VAL A 225 -0.72 10.25 16.89
N PRO A 226 0.40 10.99 17.12
CA PRO A 226 0.36 12.19 17.93
C PRO A 226 -0.49 13.29 17.29
N VAL A 227 -1.05 14.17 18.09
CA VAL A 227 -1.71 15.41 17.62
C VAL A 227 -0.72 16.27 16.84
N GLY A 228 -1.19 16.93 15.78
CA GLY A 228 -0.46 18.02 15.15
C GLY A 228 0.48 17.61 14.00
N LEU A 229 0.36 16.40 13.44
CA LEU A 229 1.00 16.09 12.16
C LEU A 229 0.17 16.67 11.01
N GLY A 230 0.84 17.11 9.95
CA GLY A 230 0.21 17.81 8.82
C GLY A 230 -0.06 19.27 9.12
N SER A 231 -0.81 19.94 8.26
CA SER A 231 -1.08 21.38 8.37
C SER A 231 -2.44 21.70 7.74
N HIS A 232 -3.10 22.72 8.27
CA HIS A 232 -4.30 23.33 7.68
C HIS A 232 -3.97 24.56 6.82
N ALA A 233 -2.71 25.03 6.90
CA ALA A 233 -2.30 26.31 6.33
C ALA A 233 -2.24 26.31 4.81
N GLN A 234 -1.80 25.20 4.19
CA GLN A 234 -1.69 25.03 2.75
C GLN A 234 -2.32 23.72 2.28
N TRP A 235 -2.87 23.72 1.06
CA TRP A 235 -3.61 22.58 0.52
C TRP A 235 -2.75 21.33 0.33
N ASP A 236 -1.48 21.47 -0.03
CA ASP A 236 -0.51 20.40 -0.26
C ASP A 236 0.17 19.86 1.01
N GLU A 237 0.00 20.58 2.13
CA GLU A 237 0.44 20.16 3.46
C GLU A 237 -0.62 19.37 4.22
N LYS A 238 -1.86 19.41 3.75
CA LYS A 238 -2.98 18.66 4.37
C LYS A 238 -2.74 17.16 4.31
N LEU A 239 -2.71 16.54 5.50
CA LEU A 239 -2.36 15.13 5.61
C LEU A 239 -3.40 14.19 4.99
N ASP A 240 -4.69 14.53 5.04
CA ASP A 240 -5.75 13.81 4.35
C ASP A 240 -5.52 13.76 2.83
N GLY A 241 -5.17 14.90 2.22
CA GLY A 241 -4.82 14.98 0.79
C GLY A 241 -3.60 14.12 0.45
N ARG A 242 -2.55 14.18 1.27
CA ARG A 242 -1.31 13.40 1.08
C ARG A 242 -1.54 11.90 1.21
N LEU A 243 -2.32 11.47 2.21
CA LEU A 243 -2.71 10.07 2.40
C LEU A 243 -3.57 9.56 1.25
N ALA A 244 -4.54 10.36 0.80
CA ALA A 244 -5.38 10.03 -0.34
C ALA A 244 -4.56 9.87 -1.63
N GLN A 245 -3.64 10.79 -1.93
CA GLN A 245 -2.72 10.70 -3.08
C GLN A 245 -1.87 9.44 -3.03
N ALA A 246 -1.25 9.16 -1.87
CA ALA A 246 -0.39 8.01 -1.70
C ALA A 246 -1.15 6.70 -1.91
N LEU A 247 -2.34 6.58 -1.32
CA LEU A 247 -3.15 5.36 -1.41
C LEU A 247 -3.77 5.20 -2.80
N MET A 248 -4.20 6.30 -3.46
CA MET A 248 -4.70 6.28 -4.84
C MET A 248 -3.63 5.84 -5.84
N SER A 249 -2.34 6.01 -5.52
CA SER A 249 -1.22 5.56 -6.36
C SER A 249 -0.99 4.04 -6.36
N VAL A 250 -1.64 3.30 -5.46
CA VAL A 250 -1.56 1.84 -5.42
C VAL A 250 -2.37 1.25 -6.57
N GLN A 251 -1.80 0.26 -7.25
CA GLN A 251 -2.44 -0.39 -8.39
C GLN A 251 -3.85 -0.90 -8.03
N ALA A 252 -4.79 -0.71 -8.94
CA ALA A 252 -6.22 -1.04 -8.84
C ALA A 252 -7.03 -0.19 -7.85
N VAL A 253 -6.44 0.66 -7.02
CA VAL A 253 -7.20 1.61 -6.20
C VAL A 253 -7.90 2.64 -7.09
N LYS A 254 -9.20 2.87 -6.87
CA LYS A 254 -10.06 3.77 -7.66
C LYS A 254 -10.81 4.78 -6.81
N ALA A 255 -10.83 4.60 -5.49
CA ALA A 255 -11.33 5.57 -4.53
C ALA A 255 -10.59 5.43 -3.20
N VAL A 256 -10.52 6.52 -2.45
CA VAL A 256 -9.96 6.60 -1.10
C VAL A 256 -10.96 7.30 -0.21
N GLU A 257 -11.08 6.84 1.03
CA GLU A 257 -11.98 7.39 2.04
C GLU A 257 -11.21 7.60 3.35
N ILE A 258 -11.45 8.74 4.00
CA ILE A 258 -10.91 9.08 5.32
C ILE A 258 -12.06 9.06 6.33
N GLY A 259 -11.93 8.32 7.43
CA GLY A 259 -12.94 8.24 8.47
C GLY A 259 -14.32 7.81 7.97
N GLY A 260 -15.34 8.60 8.24
CA GLY A 260 -16.73 8.37 7.80
C GLY A 260 -16.97 8.57 6.31
N GLY A 261 -16.05 9.29 5.63
CA GLY A 261 -15.98 9.45 4.19
C GLY A 261 -17.33 9.72 3.50
N VAL A 262 -17.65 8.86 2.52
CA VAL A 262 -18.85 9.01 1.67
C VAL A 262 -20.16 8.97 2.49
N ALA A 263 -20.20 8.15 3.56
CA ALA A 263 -21.41 8.07 4.40
C ALA A 263 -21.71 9.39 5.10
N GLY A 264 -20.69 10.15 5.50
CA GLY A 264 -20.84 11.47 6.12
C GLY A 264 -21.48 12.51 5.19
N ALA A 265 -21.30 12.40 3.87
CA ALA A 265 -21.88 13.33 2.90
C ALA A 265 -23.42 13.25 2.83
N GLY A 266 -24.01 12.13 3.26
CA GLY A 266 -25.48 11.94 3.32
C GLY A 266 -26.08 12.20 4.71
N SER A 267 -25.29 12.70 5.69
CA SER A 267 -25.72 12.88 7.07
C SER A 267 -25.79 14.37 7.46
N PHE A 268 -26.50 14.68 8.54
CA PHE A 268 -26.48 16.01 9.12
C PHE A 268 -25.19 16.28 9.89
N GLY A 269 -24.79 17.55 9.99
CA GLY A 269 -23.56 17.95 10.68
C GLY A 269 -23.47 17.44 12.11
N SER A 270 -24.57 17.48 12.87
CA SER A 270 -24.64 16.96 14.26
C SER A 270 -24.43 15.44 14.37
N GLU A 271 -24.61 14.69 13.28
CA GLU A 271 -24.40 13.24 13.22
C GLU A 271 -22.99 12.87 12.80
N VAL A 272 -22.25 13.79 12.18
CA VAL A 272 -20.91 13.54 11.60
C VAL A 272 -19.79 14.09 12.47
N GLN A 273 -19.98 15.27 13.07
CA GLN A 273 -18.90 15.90 13.85
C GLN A 273 -18.64 15.14 15.15
N ASP A 274 -17.36 15.00 15.50
CA ASP A 274 -16.91 14.33 16.72
C ASP A 274 -16.88 15.33 17.86
N GLU A 275 -17.74 15.15 18.89
CA GLU A 275 -17.77 16.02 20.05
C GLU A 275 -16.48 15.96 20.85
N ILE A 276 -16.02 17.11 21.34
CA ILE A 276 -14.75 17.26 22.08
C ILE A 276 -15.03 17.33 23.57
N PHE A 277 -14.30 16.56 24.36
CA PHE A 277 -14.33 16.62 25.83
C PHE A 277 -12.91 16.55 26.41
N TYR A 278 -12.75 17.02 27.63
CA TYR A 278 -11.49 16.94 28.37
C TYR A 278 -11.51 15.76 29.35
N GLU A 279 -10.64 14.79 29.14
CA GLU A 279 -10.49 13.62 30.00
C GLU A 279 -9.52 13.94 31.16
N LYS A 280 -10.06 14.21 32.33
CA LYS A 280 -9.27 14.65 33.52
C LYS A 280 -8.26 13.60 33.99
N SER A 281 -8.54 12.31 33.82
CA SER A 281 -7.69 11.22 34.29
C SER A 281 -6.34 11.16 33.55
N VAL A 282 -6.33 11.53 32.28
CA VAL A 282 -5.14 11.55 31.41
C VAL A 282 -4.73 12.98 31.00
N ARG A 283 -5.46 13.98 31.45
CA ARG A 283 -5.23 15.40 31.20
C ARG A 283 -5.12 15.74 29.71
N ARG A 284 -6.06 15.20 28.89
CA ARG A 284 -6.06 15.37 27.43
C ARG A 284 -7.46 15.64 26.88
N PHE A 285 -7.51 16.40 25.80
CA PHE A 285 -8.69 16.50 24.97
C PHE A 285 -8.87 15.22 24.14
N ARG A 286 -10.12 14.73 24.09
CA ARG A 286 -10.53 13.52 23.38
C ARG A 286 -11.75 13.80 22.51
N ARG A 287 -12.04 12.90 21.60
CA ARG A 287 -13.28 12.88 20.82
C ARG A 287 -14.17 11.74 21.31
N SER A 288 -15.49 11.98 21.31
CA SER A 288 -16.49 10.97 21.71
C SER A 288 -16.61 9.84 20.67
N THR A 289 -16.30 10.18 19.41
CA THR A 289 -16.29 9.27 18.25
C THR A 289 -15.06 9.59 17.39
N ASN A 290 -14.83 8.82 16.33
CA ASN A 290 -13.75 9.05 15.37
C ASN A 290 -14.27 9.01 13.92
N ARG A 291 -15.32 9.80 13.64
CA ARG A 291 -15.90 9.89 12.29
C ARG A 291 -15.01 10.67 11.34
N ALA A 292 -14.25 11.64 11.88
CA ALA A 292 -13.22 12.36 11.13
C ALA A 292 -12.03 11.45 10.71
N GLY A 293 -11.91 10.25 11.30
CA GLY A 293 -10.82 9.32 10.99
C GLY A 293 -9.46 9.83 11.42
N GLY A 294 -9.38 10.49 12.59
CA GLY A 294 -8.14 10.99 13.17
C GLY A 294 -7.60 12.28 12.55
N LEU A 295 -8.32 12.88 11.59
CA LEU A 295 -7.86 14.05 10.83
C LEU A 295 -8.92 15.15 10.82
N GLU A 296 -8.55 16.34 11.27
CA GLU A 296 -9.38 17.55 11.22
C GLU A 296 -8.64 18.61 10.42
N ALA A 297 -9.24 19.07 9.31
CA ALA A 297 -8.66 20.07 8.41
C ALA A 297 -7.23 19.74 7.90
N GLY A 298 -6.88 18.45 7.83
CA GLY A 298 -5.56 18.00 7.38
C GLY A 298 -4.51 17.85 8.50
N ILE A 299 -4.93 17.97 9.77
CA ILE A 299 -4.07 17.82 10.95
C ILE A 299 -4.54 16.59 11.75
N THR A 300 -3.62 15.80 12.28
CA THR A 300 -3.95 14.71 13.20
C THR A 300 -4.45 15.25 14.54
N ASN A 301 -5.52 14.64 15.07
CA ASN A 301 -6.21 15.09 16.29
C ASN A 301 -5.97 14.21 17.52
N GLY A 302 -5.09 13.18 17.40
CA GLY A 302 -4.75 12.25 18.47
C GLY A 302 -5.60 10.99 18.53
N GLU A 303 -6.64 10.88 17.70
CA GLU A 303 -7.39 9.66 17.51
C GLU A 303 -6.73 8.81 16.40
N ASP A 304 -7.17 7.55 16.23
CA ASP A 304 -6.66 6.66 15.19
C ASP A 304 -6.86 7.26 13.80
N VAL A 305 -5.82 7.28 12.97
CA VAL A 305 -5.95 7.66 11.56
C VAL A 305 -6.52 6.48 10.77
N VAL A 306 -7.72 6.65 10.20
CA VAL A 306 -8.47 5.61 9.50
C VAL A 306 -8.61 5.96 8.03
N VAL A 307 -8.04 5.11 7.16
CA VAL A 307 -8.05 5.31 5.70
C VAL A 307 -8.53 4.03 5.01
N ARG A 308 -9.42 4.16 4.03
CA ARG A 308 -9.90 3.02 3.23
C ARG A 308 -9.51 3.17 1.77
N GLY A 309 -9.14 2.04 1.17
CA GLY A 309 -8.86 1.92 -0.25
C GLY A 309 -9.85 1.01 -0.95
N TYR A 310 -10.40 1.48 -2.07
CA TYR A 310 -11.38 0.78 -2.90
C TYR A 310 -10.69 0.22 -4.14
N LEU A 311 -10.58 -1.08 -4.23
CA LEU A 311 -9.94 -1.79 -5.33
C LEU A 311 -10.96 -2.24 -6.36
N LYS A 312 -10.77 -1.83 -7.62
CA LYS A 312 -11.48 -2.46 -8.74
C LYS A 312 -10.99 -3.90 -8.95
N PRO A 313 -11.81 -4.78 -9.59
CA PRO A 313 -11.34 -6.08 -10.07
C PRO A 313 -10.12 -5.93 -10.98
N ILE A 314 -9.24 -6.96 -11.00
CA ILE A 314 -8.04 -6.94 -11.82
C ILE A 314 -8.40 -7.12 -13.29
N SER A 315 -7.65 -6.46 -14.16
CA SER A 315 -7.95 -6.37 -15.60
C SER A 315 -7.65 -7.66 -16.40
N THR A 316 -6.88 -8.59 -15.85
CA THR A 316 -6.54 -9.84 -16.54
C THR A 316 -7.55 -10.91 -16.19
N LEU A 317 -8.40 -11.26 -17.14
CA LEU A 317 -9.46 -12.26 -17.01
C LEU A 317 -9.09 -13.56 -17.75
N ARG A 318 -9.44 -14.72 -17.20
CA ARG A 318 -9.32 -16.00 -17.90
C ARG A 318 -10.27 -16.10 -19.10
N GLN A 319 -11.42 -15.42 -19.02
CA GLN A 319 -12.29 -15.17 -20.16
C GLN A 319 -12.03 -13.75 -20.67
N PRO A 320 -11.07 -13.56 -21.61
CA PRO A 320 -10.64 -12.24 -22.02
C PRO A 320 -11.77 -11.46 -22.69
N LEU A 321 -11.84 -10.17 -22.35
CA LEU A 321 -12.74 -9.24 -23.01
C LEU A 321 -12.29 -8.97 -24.45
N HIS A 322 -13.18 -8.41 -25.26
CA HIS A 322 -12.85 -7.92 -26.58
C HIS A 322 -11.92 -6.72 -26.51
N THR A 323 -10.99 -6.63 -27.44
CA THR A 323 -10.07 -5.52 -27.64
C THR A 323 -9.73 -5.38 -29.13
N THR A 324 -8.81 -4.51 -29.46
CA THR A 324 -8.30 -4.32 -30.81
C THR A 324 -6.79 -4.49 -30.80
N ASP A 325 -6.27 -5.24 -31.77
CA ASP A 325 -4.84 -5.36 -31.97
C ASP A 325 -4.24 -3.98 -32.30
N MET A 326 -3.19 -3.59 -31.58
CA MET A 326 -2.60 -2.25 -31.69
C MET A 326 -1.88 -2.04 -33.04
N VAL A 327 -1.46 -3.12 -33.71
CA VAL A 327 -0.73 -3.07 -34.99
C VAL A 327 -1.69 -3.19 -36.16
N THR A 328 -2.47 -4.30 -36.22
CA THR A 328 -3.34 -4.60 -37.35
C THR A 328 -4.66 -3.82 -37.34
N LYS A 329 -5.08 -3.30 -36.18
CA LYS A 329 -6.37 -2.64 -35.93
C LYS A 329 -7.59 -3.56 -36.00
N GLU A 330 -7.36 -4.89 -36.08
CA GLU A 330 -8.44 -5.86 -36.13
C GLU A 330 -8.98 -6.19 -34.71
N PRO A 331 -10.28 -6.51 -34.60
CA PRO A 331 -10.88 -6.98 -33.36
C PRO A 331 -10.29 -8.30 -32.90
N VAL A 332 -9.86 -8.39 -31.65
CA VAL A 332 -9.25 -9.59 -31.05
C VAL A 332 -9.70 -9.77 -29.61
N LYS A 333 -9.33 -10.89 -29.00
CA LYS A 333 -9.42 -11.06 -27.53
C LYS A 333 -8.19 -10.49 -26.87
N ALA A 334 -8.41 -9.85 -25.71
CA ALA A 334 -7.33 -9.27 -24.90
C ALA A 334 -6.30 -10.33 -24.48
N ALA A 335 -5.05 -9.93 -24.34
CA ALA A 335 -4.00 -10.82 -23.88
C ALA A 335 -4.31 -11.37 -22.47
N TYR A 336 -4.05 -12.67 -22.30
CA TYR A 336 -4.12 -13.31 -20.99
C TYR A 336 -2.71 -13.47 -20.41
N GLU A 337 -2.50 -12.90 -19.24
CA GLU A 337 -1.28 -13.06 -18.44
C GLU A 337 -1.64 -13.76 -17.12
N ARG A 338 -0.70 -14.49 -16.52
CA ARG A 338 -0.93 -15.11 -15.21
C ARG A 338 -1.26 -14.02 -14.18
N SER A 339 -2.39 -14.14 -13.52
CA SER A 339 -2.91 -13.13 -12.59
C SER A 339 -3.57 -13.74 -11.37
N ASP A 340 -3.84 -12.89 -10.39
CA ASP A 340 -4.63 -13.19 -9.20
C ASP A 340 -6.14 -13.08 -9.54
N TRP A 341 -7.01 -13.61 -8.68
CA TRP A 341 -8.46 -13.42 -8.76
C TRP A 341 -8.96 -12.39 -7.75
N CYS A 342 -8.28 -12.31 -6.60
CA CYS A 342 -8.53 -11.32 -5.55
C CYS A 342 -7.20 -10.82 -5.00
N VAL A 343 -7.04 -9.49 -4.91
CA VAL A 343 -5.82 -8.85 -4.41
C VAL A 343 -6.07 -7.97 -3.19
N VAL A 344 -7.27 -8.01 -2.61
CA VAL A 344 -7.64 -7.08 -1.53
C VAL A 344 -6.68 -7.16 -0.34
N PRO A 345 -6.31 -8.34 0.20
CA PRO A 345 -5.36 -8.43 1.31
C PRO A 345 -3.94 -7.92 0.95
N ALA A 346 -3.50 -8.14 -0.28
CA ALA A 346 -2.20 -7.68 -0.74
C ALA A 346 -2.18 -6.16 -0.96
N GLY A 347 -3.28 -5.61 -1.51
CA GLY A 347 -3.51 -4.18 -1.65
C GLY A 347 -3.52 -3.46 -0.30
N ALA A 348 -4.11 -4.09 0.73
CA ALA A 348 -4.09 -3.58 2.09
C ALA A 348 -2.65 -3.42 2.64
N VAL A 349 -1.79 -4.42 2.45
CA VAL A 349 -0.37 -4.34 2.90
C VAL A 349 0.41 -3.28 2.12
N ALA A 350 0.16 -3.16 0.80
CA ALA A 350 0.76 -2.07 0.01
C ALA A 350 0.26 -0.70 0.48
N GLY A 351 -1.03 -0.60 0.81
CA GLY A 351 -1.61 0.62 1.38
C GLY A 351 -1.02 0.98 2.74
N GLU A 352 -0.82 0.00 3.64
CA GLU A 352 -0.13 0.23 4.93
C GLU A 352 1.26 0.86 4.71
N ALA A 353 2.01 0.37 3.73
CA ALA A 353 3.33 0.89 3.40
C ALA A 353 3.27 2.35 2.93
N MET A 354 2.27 2.69 2.10
CA MET A 354 2.08 4.06 1.61
C MET A 354 1.65 5.01 2.73
N VAL A 355 0.72 4.58 3.61
CA VAL A 355 0.33 5.34 4.80
C VAL A 355 1.53 5.57 5.73
N ALA A 356 2.35 4.52 5.96
CA ALA A 356 3.56 4.62 6.78
C ALA A 356 4.56 5.63 6.23
N LEU A 357 4.80 5.64 4.91
CA LEU A 357 5.72 6.59 4.27
C LEU A 357 5.24 8.04 4.41
N VAL A 358 3.93 8.30 4.26
CA VAL A 358 3.36 9.64 4.45
C VAL A 358 3.44 10.08 5.91
N LEU A 359 3.07 9.21 6.86
CA LEU A 359 3.14 9.54 8.27
C LEU A 359 4.58 9.75 8.75
N ALA A 360 5.51 8.89 8.31
CA ALA A 360 6.94 9.06 8.64
C ALA A 360 7.50 10.38 8.10
N ASP A 361 7.12 10.80 6.88
CA ASP A 361 7.52 12.11 6.37
C ASP A 361 6.92 13.25 7.20
N ALA A 362 5.65 13.16 7.62
CA ALA A 362 5.03 14.15 8.50
C ALA A 362 5.70 14.21 9.88
N PHE A 363 6.12 13.07 10.43
CA PHE A 363 6.92 13.00 11.67
C PHE A 363 8.27 13.71 11.50
N LEU A 364 8.98 13.43 10.42
CA LEU A 364 10.26 14.06 10.11
C LEU A 364 10.13 15.57 9.89
N GLN A 365 9.05 16.02 9.27
CA GLN A 365 8.77 17.45 9.10
C GLN A 365 8.52 18.15 10.44
N LYS A 366 7.77 17.51 11.34
CA LYS A 366 7.39 18.10 12.61
C LYS A 366 8.49 18.03 13.67
N PHE A 367 9.13 16.88 13.81
CA PHE A 367 10.07 16.63 14.90
C PHE A 367 11.53 16.76 14.46
N GLY A 368 11.83 16.68 13.15
CA GLY A 368 13.15 16.91 12.60
C GLY A 368 14.25 16.02 13.19
N GLY A 369 15.49 16.43 13.00
CA GLY A 369 16.68 15.80 13.55
C GLY A 369 17.45 14.91 12.58
N ASP A 370 18.78 14.98 12.65
CA ASP A 370 19.68 14.13 11.86
C ASP A 370 19.88 12.75 12.51
N SER A 371 19.55 12.63 13.78
CA SER A 371 19.65 11.38 14.55
C SER A 371 18.33 11.05 15.26
N LEU A 372 18.09 9.74 15.48
CA LEU A 372 16.93 9.27 16.23
C LEU A 372 16.86 9.87 17.64
N ALA A 373 18.01 10.06 18.31
CA ALA A 373 18.06 10.66 19.64
C ALA A 373 17.64 12.13 19.67
N GLU A 374 17.98 12.89 18.64
CA GLU A 374 17.54 14.27 18.49
C GLU A 374 16.03 14.34 18.22
N MET A 375 15.54 13.55 17.29
CA MET A 375 14.12 13.44 16.98
C MET A 375 13.29 13.03 18.22
N ARG A 376 13.83 12.13 19.06
CA ARG A 376 13.19 11.71 20.33
C ARG A 376 13.04 12.89 21.28
N ARG A 377 14.10 13.68 21.51
CA ARG A 377 14.01 14.86 22.37
C ARG A 377 12.97 15.86 21.88
N ASN A 378 12.90 16.11 20.59
CA ASN A 378 11.92 17.02 20.00
C ASN A 378 10.49 16.50 20.18
N PHE A 379 10.28 15.20 19.98
CA PHE A 379 9.00 14.54 20.21
C PHE A 379 8.57 14.60 21.69
N ASP A 380 9.45 14.23 22.61
CA ASP A 380 9.14 14.19 24.06
C ASP A 380 8.78 15.59 24.58
N ASN A 381 9.53 16.63 24.17
CA ASN A 381 9.22 18.02 24.50
C ASN A 381 7.87 18.48 23.94
N TYR A 382 7.52 18.03 22.73
CA TYR A 382 6.21 18.34 22.14
C TYR A 382 5.07 17.61 22.85
N VAL A 383 5.26 16.35 23.25
CA VAL A 383 4.27 15.61 24.05
C VAL A 383 4.03 16.32 25.38
N GLN A 384 5.09 16.77 26.05
CA GLN A 384 4.97 17.58 27.28
C GLN A 384 4.16 18.85 27.03
N GLN A 385 4.42 19.60 25.94
CA GLN A 385 3.65 20.81 25.60
C GLN A 385 2.15 20.48 25.42
N ILE A 386 1.80 19.34 24.83
CA ILE A 386 0.40 18.92 24.68
C ILE A 386 -0.24 18.54 26.02
N ASP A 387 0.52 17.93 26.93
CA ASP A 387 0.05 17.54 28.27
C ASP A 387 -0.13 18.75 29.19
N GLU A 388 0.54 19.86 28.91
CA GLU A 388 0.43 21.14 29.62
C GLU A 388 -0.63 22.07 29.03
N PHE A 389 -1.14 21.83 27.82
CA PHE A 389 -2.15 22.62 27.15
C PHE A 389 -3.54 22.41 27.76
#